data_016092d06fb703a511b87776c93b560a
#
_entry.id   016092d06fb703a511b87776c93b560a
#
_cell.length_a   1.000
_cell.length_b   1.000
_cell.length_c   1.000
_cell.angle_alpha   90.00
_cell.angle_beta   90.00
_cell.angle_gamma   90.00
#
_symmetry.space_group_name_H-M   'P 1'
#
loop_
_entity.id
_entity.type
_entity.pdbx_description
1 polymer ?
#
loop_
_entity_poly.entity_id
_entity_poly.type
_entity_poly.pdbx_seq_one_letter_code
_entity_poly.pdbx_strand_id
1 'polypeptide(L)'
;MTVPSGYSGTPLPTKLGIRPGDRVLIDAAPPGFENDTLGELPDGVVLHRRAGRAPYDVVVVFRDDATTYRRHVERDIARTVAPAGRLWVAWPKRASGVLTDMSDDVVRRVGLQAGVVDTKVCAIDATWSGLMLVRRVRDR
;
A
#
# COMPACT_ATOMS: atom_id res chain seq x y z
N MET A 1 -1.13 26.36 10.49
CA MET A 1 -0.88 25.44 9.37
C MET A 1 -2.13 24.62 9.10
N THR A 2 -2.55 24.54 7.86
CA THR A 2 -3.76 23.78 7.49
C THR A 2 -3.44 22.30 7.39
N VAL A 3 -4.25 21.46 8.04
CA VAL A 3 -4.12 20.02 7.99
C VAL A 3 -5.08 19.48 6.92
N PRO A 4 -4.60 18.68 5.95
CA PRO A 4 -5.46 18.09 4.94
C PRO A 4 -6.56 17.22 5.54
N SER A 5 -7.71 17.13 4.86
CA SER A 5 -8.79 16.24 5.26
C SER A 5 -8.29 14.80 5.34
N GLY A 6 -8.62 14.12 6.44
CA GLY A 6 -8.16 12.76 6.71
C GLY A 6 -6.77 12.63 7.28
N TYR A 7 -6.06 13.73 7.42
CA TYR A 7 -4.72 13.72 8.01
C TYR A 7 -4.82 13.61 9.53
N SER A 8 -4.12 12.63 10.11
CA SER A 8 -4.20 12.32 11.54
C SER A 8 -3.06 12.92 12.37
N GLY A 9 -2.21 13.76 11.78
CA GLY A 9 -1.02 14.29 12.43
C GLY A 9 0.23 13.42 12.24
N THR A 10 0.07 12.17 11.87
CA THR A 10 1.18 11.26 11.60
C THR A 10 1.53 11.32 10.11
N PRO A 11 2.81 11.56 9.75
CA PRO A 11 3.21 11.55 8.35
C PRO A 11 2.91 10.21 7.68
N LEU A 12 2.52 10.23 6.41
CA LEU A 12 2.15 9.02 5.68
C LEU A 12 3.27 7.97 5.65
N PRO A 13 4.55 8.31 5.41
CA PRO A 13 5.60 7.30 5.45
C PRO A 13 5.65 6.54 6.78
N THR A 14 5.43 7.22 7.89
CA THR A 14 5.36 6.60 9.21
C THR A 14 4.16 5.65 9.32
N LYS A 15 2.99 6.07 8.83
CA LYS A 15 1.80 5.21 8.80
C LYS A 15 2.03 3.95 7.97
N LEU A 16 2.72 4.07 6.85
CA LEU A 16 3.02 2.95 5.97
C LEU A 16 4.12 2.06 6.52
N GLY A 17 4.82 2.48 7.57
CA GLY A 17 5.89 1.73 8.18
C GLY A 17 7.20 1.80 7.42
N ILE A 18 7.41 2.86 6.63
CA ILE A 18 8.66 3.09 5.92
C ILE A 18 9.70 3.60 6.91
N ARG A 19 10.84 2.92 6.96
CA ARG A 19 11.95 3.22 7.86
C ARG A 19 13.17 3.70 7.10
N PRO A 20 14.12 4.37 7.75
CA PRO A 20 15.38 4.73 7.10
C PRO A 20 16.03 3.52 6.43
N GLY A 21 16.51 3.72 5.21
CA GLY A 21 17.19 2.67 4.44
C GLY A 21 16.29 1.66 3.74
N ASP A 22 14.97 1.74 3.93
CA ASP A 22 14.03 0.80 3.30
C ASP A 22 14.03 0.91 1.78
N ARG A 23 13.79 -0.22 1.14
CA ARG A 23 13.47 -0.28 -0.29
C ARG A 23 11.96 -0.30 -0.43
N VAL A 24 11.44 0.65 -1.19
CA VAL A 24 10.00 0.86 -1.34
C VAL A 24 9.62 0.85 -2.81
N LEU A 25 8.58 0.09 -3.15
CA LEU A 25 7.97 0.12 -4.48
C LEU A 25 6.58 0.74 -4.37
N ILE A 26 6.32 1.75 -5.20
CA ILE A 26 4.99 2.34 -5.32
C ILE A 26 4.51 2.10 -6.75
N ASP A 27 3.47 1.31 -6.90
CA ASP A 27 2.95 0.87 -8.19
C ASP A 27 1.60 1.51 -8.48
N ALA A 28 1.47 2.11 -9.67
CA ALA A 28 0.23 2.69 -10.18
C ALA A 28 -0.33 3.84 -9.33
N ALA A 29 0.53 4.59 -8.66
CA ALA A 29 0.09 5.75 -7.87
C ALA A 29 -0.57 6.81 -8.75
N PRO A 30 -1.58 7.52 -8.21
CA PRO A 30 -2.18 8.64 -8.94
C PRO A 30 -1.17 9.78 -9.11
N PRO A 31 -1.37 10.62 -10.14
CA PRO A 31 -0.49 11.78 -10.37
C PRO A 31 -0.37 12.64 -9.11
N GLY A 32 0.83 13.10 -8.82
CA GLY A 32 1.10 13.97 -7.67
C GLY A 32 1.20 13.26 -6.33
N PHE A 33 1.01 11.95 -6.27
CA PHE A 33 1.01 11.23 -5.00
C PHE A 33 2.27 11.48 -4.17
N GLU A 34 3.44 11.39 -4.79
CA GLU A 34 4.71 11.53 -4.07
C GLU A 34 4.89 12.93 -3.51
N ASN A 35 4.58 13.97 -4.27
CA ASN A 35 4.78 15.34 -3.87
C ASN A 35 3.67 15.84 -2.94
N ASP A 36 2.43 15.45 -3.20
CA ASP A 36 1.27 16.05 -2.53
C ASP A 36 0.80 15.23 -1.33
N THR A 37 1.01 13.92 -1.33
CA THR A 37 0.46 13.02 -0.32
C THR A 37 1.56 12.31 0.49
N LEU A 38 2.54 11.71 -0.18
CA LEU A 38 3.58 10.95 0.49
C LEU A 38 4.52 11.84 1.27
N GLY A 39 5.00 12.90 0.66
CA GLY A 39 5.89 13.86 1.29
C GLY A 39 7.30 13.32 1.48
N GLU A 40 7.99 13.89 2.47
CA GLU A 40 9.39 13.60 2.73
C GLU A 40 9.57 12.18 3.28
N LEU A 41 10.55 11.47 2.72
CA LEU A 41 10.88 10.11 3.13
C LEU A 41 12.03 10.09 4.14
N PRO A 42 12.10 9.05 5.00
CA PRO A 42 13.25 8.86 5.88
C PRO A 42 14.56 8.73 5.09
N ASP A 43 15.67 9.01 5.77
CA ASP A 43 16.99 8.96 5.17
C ASP A 43 17.31 7.58 4.58
N GLY A 44 17.91 7.58 3.40
CA GLY A 44 18.39 6.35 2.76
C GLY A 44 17.33 5.49 2.12
N VAL A 45 16.07 5.94 2.09
CA VAL A 45 14.99 5.20 1.41
C VAL A 45 15.25 5.18 -0.09
N VAL A 46 15.17 3.99 -0.68
CA VAL A 46 15.23 3.81 -2.12
C VAL A 46 13.81 3.60 -2.63
N LEU A 47 13.32 4.54 -3.43
CA LEU A 47 11.95 4.52 -3.95
C LEU A 47 11.96 4.14 -5.43
N HIS A 48 11.22 3.07 -5.76
CA HIS A 48 10.98 2.67 -7.15
C HIS A 48 9.51 2.87 -7.51
N ARG A 49 9.25 3.30 -8.71
CA ARG A 49 7.90 3.44 -9.29
C ARG A 49 7.56 2.29 -10.22
N ARG A 50 8.57 1.57 -10.68
CA ARG A 50 8.46 0.34 -11.43
C ARG A 50 9.31 -0.70 -10.73
N ALA A 51 8.84 -1.95 -10.72
CA ALA A 51 9.56 -3.02 -10.08
C ALA A 51 10.95 -3.20 -10.72
N GLY A 52 11.96 -3.02 -9.91
CA GLY A 52 13.31 -3.42 -10.21
C GLY A 52 13.56 -4.81 -9.65
N ARG A 53 14.80 -5.09 -9.26
CA ARG A 53 15.10 -6.35 -8.58
C ARG A 53 14.45 -6.34 -7.20
N ALA A 54 13.54 -7.26 -6.98
CA ALA A 54 12.98 -7.50 -5.65
C ALA A 54 14.05 -8.12 -4.75
N PRO A 55 13.86 -8.16 -3.44
CA PRO A 55 12.65 -7.81 -2.72
C PRO A 55 12.64 -6.37 -2.21
N TYR A 56 11.43 -5.93 -1.82
CA TYR A 56 11.20 -4.64 -1.20
C TYR A 56 10.72 -4.82 0.23
N ASP A 57 11.06 -3.87 1.10
CA ASP A 57 10.57 -3.84 2.48
C ASP A 57 9.09 -3.45 2.52
N VAL A 58 8.70 -2.50 1.68
CA VAL A 58 7.33 -2.01 1.58
C VAL A 58 6.95 -1.91 0.10
N VAL A 59 5.81 -2.48 -0.24
CA VAL A 59 5.20 -2.37 -1.57
C VAL A 59 3.83 -1.72 -1.40
N VAL A 60 3.58 -0.64 -2.11
CA VAL A 60 2.28 0.04 -2.13
C VAL A 60 1.72 -0.05 -3.54
N VAL A 61 0.57 -0.69 -3.68
CA VAL A 61 -0.10 -0.83 -4.98
C VAL A 61 -1.44 -0.12 -4.94
N PHE A 62 -1.73 0.66 -5.98
CA PHE A 62 -3.00 1.35 -6.13
C PHE A 62 -3.87 0.55 -7.10
N ARG A 63 -5.03 0.12 -6.65
CA ARG A 63 -5.93 -0.72 -7.43
C ARG A 63 -7.35 -0.15 -7.35
N ASP A 64 -7.93 0.19 -8.48
CA ASP A 64 -9.29 0.71 -8.55
C ASP A 64 -10.29 -0.30 -9.09
N ASP A 65 -9.83 -1.50 -9.47
CA ASP A 65 -10.72 -2.60 -9.86
C ASP A 65 -10.24 -3.95 -9.32
N ALA A 66 -11.20 -4.79 -8.97
CA ALA A 66 -10.93 -6.08 -8.35
C ALA A 66 -10.26 -7.07 -9.31
N THR A 67 -10.54 -6.99 -10.60
CA THR A 67 -9.93 -7.87 -11.60
C THR A 67 -8.44 -7.67 -11.67
N THR A 68 -7.99 -6.43 -11.75
CA THR A 68 -6.56 -6.09 -11.76
C THR A 68 -5.89 -6.51 -10.45
N TYR A 69 -6.56 -6.25 -9.33
CA TYR A 69 -6.04 -6.66 -8.02
C TYR A 69 -5.83 -8.18 -7.97
N ARG A 70 -6.83 -8.97 -8.33
CA ARG A 70 -6.72 -10.45 -8.33
C ARG A 70 -5.62 -10.93 -9.25
N ARG A 71 -5.48 -10.32 -10.41
CA ARG A 71 -4.47 -10.70 -11.41
C ARG A 71 -3.05 -10.53 -10.87
N HIS A 72 -2.81 -9.52 -10.07
CA HIS A 72 -1.44 -9.12 -9.68
C HIS A 72 -1.07 -9.39 -8.22
N VAL A 73 -2.02 -9.82 -7.38
CA VAL A 73 -1.77 -9.91 -5.93
C VAL A 73 -0.63 -10.86 -5.59
N GLU A 74 -0.53 -12.02 -6.24
CA GLU A 74 0.54 -12.98 -5.94
C GLU A 74 1.90 -12.41 -6.32
N ARG A 75 1.99 -11.74 -7.46
CA ARG A 75 3.19 -11.04 -7.88
C ARG A 75 3.58 -9.94 -6.89
N ASP A 76 2.59 -9.18 -6.43
CA ASP A 76 2.84 -8.09 -5.49
C ASP A 76 3.37 -8.62 -4.17
N ILE A 77 2.82 -9.73 -3.68
CA ILE A 77 3.31 -10.41 -2.47
C ILE A 77 4.75 -10.89 -2.67
N ALA A 78 5.04 -11.51 -3.81
CA ALA A 78 6.37 -12.05 -4.10
C ALA A 78 7.46 -10.99 -4.16
N ARG A 79 7.09 -9.73 -4.40
CA ARG A 79 8.03 -8.59 -4.41
C ARG A 79 8.43 -8.13 -3.03
N THR A 80 7.75 -8.56 -1.98
CA THR A 80 8.07 -8.18 -0.60
C THR A 80 9.12 -9.10 -0.01
N VAL A 81 9.95 -8.55 0.88
CA VAL A 81 10.93 -9.32 1.64
C VAL A 81 10.20 -10.35 2.51
N ALA A 82 10.58 -11.62 2.39
CA ALA A 82 10.06 -12.65 3.29
C ALA A 82 10.94 -12.73 4.53
N PRO A 83 10.35 -12.92 5.70
CA PRO A 83 8.92 -12.97 6.03
C PRO A 83 8.27 -11.62 6.34
N ALA A 84 9.06 -10.58 6.50
CA ALA A 84 8.64 -9.33 7.15
C ALA A 84 8.12 -8.25 6.19
N GLY A 85 8.12 -8.53 4.89
CA GLY A 85 7.67 -7.55 3.89
C GLY A 85 6.21 -7.17 4.06
N ARG A 86 5.91 -5.91 3.79
CA ARG A 86 4.56 -5.35 3.92
C ARG A 86 4.02 -4.99 2.56
N LEU A 87 2.80 -5.42 2.29
CA LEU A 87 2.08 -5.05 1.08
C LEU A 87 0.90 -4.16 1.46
N TRP A 88 0.93 -2.92 1.01
CA TRP A 88 -0.21 -2.02 1.14
C TRP A 88 -1.00 -2.04 -0.15
N VAL A 89 -2.28 -2.37 -0.06
CA VAL A 89 -3.22 -2.26 -1.16
C VAL A 89 -4.08 -1.03 -0.92
N ALA A 90 -4.01 -0.08 -1.84
CA ALA A 90 -4.79 1.15 -1.77
C ALA A 90 -5.92 1.10 -2.80
N TRP A 91 -7.11 1.52 -2.39
CA TRP A 91 -8.29 1.57 -3.26
C TRP A 91 -9.08 2.86 -2.99
N PRO A 92 -9.89 3.33 -3.96
CA PRO A 92 -10.74 4.48 -3.73
C PRO A 92 -11.81 4.14 -2.67
N LYS A 93 -11.87 4.93 -1.62
CA LYS A 93 -12.91 4.73 -0.59
C LYS A 93 -14.27 5.12 -1.13
N ARG A 94 -15.33 4.51 -0.58
CA ARG A 94 -16.71 4.75 -1.02
C ARG A 94 -17.06 6.24 -1.00
N ALA A 95 -16.68 6.94 0.05
CA ALA A 95 -16.98 8.36 0.22
C ALA A 95 -16.32 9.27 -0.81
N SER A 96 -15.33 8.78 -1.57
CA SER A 96 -14.65 9.58 -2.59
C SER A 96 -15.52 9.83 -3.83
N GLY A 97 -16.53 9.00 -4.05
CA GLY A 97 -17.35 9.07 -5.26
C GLY A 97 -16.72 8.43 -6.50
N VAL A 98 -15.49 7.95 -6.41
CA VAL A 98 -14.83 7.25 -7.52
C VAL A 98 -15.48 5.88 -7.70
N LEU A 99 -15.87 5.56 -8.94
CA LEU A 99 -16.48 4.28 -9.24
C LEU A 99 -15.45 3.16 -9.12
N THR A 100 -15.74 2.16 -8.29
CA THR A 100 -14.85 1.02 -8.06
C THR A 100 -15.64 -0.15 -7.49
N ASP A 101 -15.20 -1.36 -7.80
CA ASP A 101 -15.69 -2.59 -7.15
C ASP A 101 -14.73 -3.08 -6.05
N MET A 102 -13.72 -2.27 -5.72
CA MET A 102 -12.83 -2.54 -4.60
C MET A 102 -13.47 -2.12 -3.28
N SER A 103 -13.13 -2.85 -2.23
CA SER A 103 -13.53 -2.57 -0.85
C SER A 103 -12.54 -3.24 0.10
N ASP A 104 -12.60 -2.92 1.37
CA ASP A 104 -11.78 -3.59 2.39
C ASP A 104 -12.07 -5.11 2.40
N ASP A 105 -13.31 -5.50 2.24
CA ASP A 105 -13.70 -6.92 2.20
C ASP A 105 -13.06 -7.65 1.00
N VAL A 106 -13.08 -7.04 -0.18
CA VAL A 106 -12.43 -7.61 -1.37
C VAL A 106 -10.93 -7.74 -1.13
N VAL A 107 -10.29 -6.71 -0.58
CA VAL A 107 -8.84 -6.74 -0.32
C VAL A 107 -8.48 -7.87 0.63
N ARG A 108 -9.24 -8.02 1.72
CA ARG A 108 -9.00 -9.09 2.71
C ARG A 108 -9.19 -10.48 2.13
N ARG A 109 -10.32 -10.71 1.46
CA ARG A 109 -10.65 -12.04 0.93
C ARG A 109 -9.64 -12.51 -0.11
N VAL A 110 -9.34 -11.65 -1.06
CA VAL A 110 -8.37 -11.97 -2.13
C VAL A 110 -6.98 -12.17 -1.54
N GLY A 111 -6.57 -11.31 -0.59
CA GLY A 111 -5.30 -11.45 0.09
C GLY A 111 -5.20 -12.75 0.88
N LEU A 112 -6.26 -13.11 1.60
CA LEU A 112 -6.29 -14.35 2.38
C LEU A 112 -6.14 -15.58 1.49
N GLN A 113 -6.81 -15.59 0.35
CA GLN A 113 -6.66 -16.66 -0.63
C GLN A 113 -5.24 -16.75 -1.19
N ALA A 114 -4.56 -15.62 -1.29
CA ALA A 114 -3.20 -15.54 -1.82
C ALA A 114 -2.12 -15.77 -0.75
N GLY A 115 -2.49 -15.96 0.52
CA GLY A 115 -1.55 -16.32 1.58
C GLY A 115 -1.13 -15.20 2.51
N VAL A 116 -1.82 -14.07 2.48
CA VAL A 116 -1.53 -12.94 3.36
C VAL A 116 -2.75 -12.59 4.21
N VAL A 117 -2.49 -11.91 5.32
CA VAL A 117 -3.53 -11.47 6.26
C VAL A 117 -3.43 -9.97 6.49
N ASP A 118 -4.58 -9.35 6.75
CA ASP A 118 -4.64 -7.93 7.04
C ASP A 118 -4.18 -7.65 8.48
N THR A 119 -3.50 -6.53 8.66
CA THR A 119 -3.01 -6.12 9.98
C THR A 119 -3.51 -4.74 10.39
N LYS A 120 -3.53 -3.79 9.47
CA LYS A 120 -4.04 -2.45 9.81
C LYS A 120 -4.52 -1.70 8.58
N VAL A 121 -5.40 -0.75 8.82
CA VAL A 121 -5.97 0.14 7.80
C VAL A 121 -5.47 1.55 8.07
N CYS A 122 -5.22 2.31 7.01
CA CYS A 122 -4.98 3.74 7.14
C CYS A 122 -5.69 4.51 6.03
N ALA A 123 -6.04 5.75 6.31
CA ALA A 123 -6.43 6.69 5.28
C ALA A 123 -5.15 7.22 4.62
N ILE A 124 -5.03 7.01 3.31
CA ILE A 124 -3.88 7.53 2.55
C ILE A 124 -4.10 9.01 2.27
N ASP A 125 -5.28 9.35 1.75
CA ASP A 125 -5.71 10.74 1.56
C ASP A 125 -7.24 10.81 1.52
N ALA A 126 -7.79 11.90 1.01
CA ALA A 126 -9.24 12.08 0.94
C ALA A 126 -9.91 11.06 0.01
N THR A 127 -9.18 10.50 -0.96
CA THR A 127 -9.71 9.57 -1.96
C THR A 127 -9.39 8.12 -1.64
N TRP A 128 -8.16 7.83 -1.21
CA TRP A 128 -7.63 6.47 -1.11
C TRP A 128 -7.56 5.97 0.33
N SER A 129 -8.03 4.75 0.53
CA SER A 129 -7.79 3.97 1.75
C SER A 129 -6.70 2.93 1.47
N GLY A 130 -5.99 2.51 2.51
CA GLY A 130 -4.99 1.46 2.41
C GLY A 130 -5.19 0.39 3.46
N LEU A 131 -4.91 -0.86 3.08
CA LEU A 131 -4.92 -2.00 3.98
C LEU A 131 -3.57 -2.71 3.87
N MET A 132 -2.92 -2.93 5.01
CA MET A 132 -1.63 -3.61 5.04
C MET A 132 -1.83 -5.10 5.17
N LEU A 133 -1.18 -5.85 4.27
CA LEU A 133 -1.18 -7.30 4.23
C LEU A 133 0.23 -7.81 4.51
N VAL A 134 0.30 -8.86 5.33
CA VAL A 134 1.56 -9.53 5.66
C VAL A 134 1.38 -11.04 5.52
N ARG A 135 2.48 -11.75 5.34
CA ARG A 135 2.43 -13.21 5.28
C ARG A 135 1.92 -13.77 6.60
N ARG A 136 1.17 -14.85 6.53
CA ARG A 136 0.68 -15.53 7.73
C ARG A 136 1.86 -15.97 8.60
N VAL A 137 1.63 -16.03 9.92
CA VAL A 137 2.69 -16.46 10.85
C VAL A 137 3.26 -17.81 10.46
N ARG A 138 2.42 -18.77 10.06
CA ARG A 138 2.86 -20.11 9.63
C ARG A 138 3.70 -20.11 8.35
N ASP A 139 3.64 -19.02 7.57
CA ASP A 139 4.35 -18.89 6.28
C ASP A 139 5.58 -17.98 6.40
N ARG A 140 5.90 -17.58 7.62
CA ARG A 140 7.04 -16.71 7.88
C ARG A 140 8.32 -17.50 8.15
#